data_37841b937491b63a2ce8165215203c0f
#
_entry.id   37841b937491b63a2ce8165215203c0f
#
_cell.length_a   1.000
_cell.length_b   1.000
_cell.length_c   1.000
_cell.angle_alpha   90.00
_cell.angle_beta   90.00
_cell.angle_gamma   90.00
#
_symmetry.space_group_name_H-M   'P 1'
#
loop_
_entity.id
_entity.type
_entity.pdbx_description
1 polymer ?
#
loop_
_entity_poly.entity_id
_entity_poly.type
_entity_poly.pdbx_seq_one_letter_code
_entity_poly.pdbx_strand_id
1 'polypeptide(L)'
;AFQKDLVDAALPFEPAGVLVQQAGTGKIYLNVMNGEIPEFRDILFMTLATHPDIMKEKPDLLRKVAQVFTEAQRILKTDPKRGKELMGKEYPKMTAETNSLAFDTVSQIWTRDGHMTEAQAKATFAYLKPKGPAKIDFATTFTNEFLPK
;
A
#
# COMPACT_ATOMS: atom_id res chain seq x y z
N ALA A 1 17.40 -11.31 9.38
CA ALA A 1 17.20 -12.75 9.59
C ALA A 1 17.54 -13.51 8.32
N PHE A 2 16.85 -13.27 7.19
CA PHE A 2 17.04 -13.99 5.92
C PHE A 2 18.48 -13.95 5.39
N GLN A 3 19.13 -12.80 5.29
CA GLN A 3 20.53 -12.65 4.85
C GLN A 3 21.57 -13.29 5.80
N LYS A 4 21.15 -13.74 6.98
CA LYS A 4 21.99 -14.40 7.99
C LYS A 4 21.62 -15.88 8.13
N ASP A 5 20.89 -16.44 7.18
CA ASP A 5 20.42 -17.83 7.16
C ASP A 5 19.71 -18.28 8.46
N LEU A 6 18.98 -17.33 9.10
CA LEU A 6 18.19 -17.61 10.30
C LEU A 6 16.76 -18.05 9.98
N VAL A 7 16.34 -17.88 8.75
CA VAL A 7 15.03 -18.30 8.22
C VAL A 7 15.17 -18.67 6.74
N ASP A 8 14.43 -19.68 6.30
CA ASP A 8 14.46 -20.19 4.93
C ASP A 8 13.62 -19.34 3.95
N ALA A 9 12.60 -18.65 4.47
CA ALA A 9 11.73 -17.76 3.71
C ALA A 9 11.30 -16.54 4.53
N ALA A 10 10.97 -15.46 3.84
CA ALA A 10 10.47 -14.24 4.46
C ALA A 10 9.39 -13.60 3.57
N LEU A 11 8.46 -12.87 4.18
CA LEU A 11 7.48 -12.02 3.51
C LEU A 11 7.79 -10.56 3.84
N PRO A 12 8.73 -9.94 3.15
CA PRO A 12 9.10 -8.56 3.39
C PRO A 12 8.18 -7.59 2.66
N PHE A 13 8.12 -6.35 3.15
CA PHE A 13 7.67 -5.21 2.35
C PHE A 13 8.85 -4.62 1.57
N GLU A 14 8.56 -4.01 0.42
CA GLU A 14 9.59 -3.28 -0.31
C GLU A 14 10.13 -2.10 0.53
N PRO A 15 11.43 -1.79 0.42
CA PRO A 15 12.40 -2.27 -0.58
C PRO A 15 13.15 -3.55 -0.20
N ALA A 16 12.79 -4.25 0.86
CA ALA A 16 13.59 -5.39 1.35
C ALA A 16 13.63 -6.57 0.37
N GLY A 17 12.57 -6.81 -0.39
CA GLY A 17 12.55 -7.84 -1.44
C GLY A 17 13.57 -7.55 -2.54
N VAL A 18 13.58 -6.34 -3.06
CA VAL A 18 14.54 -5.88 -4.08
C VAL A 18 15.98 -5.97 -3.55
N LEU A 19 16.23 -5.56 -2.31
CA LEU A 19 17.58 -5.62 -1.71
C LEU A 19 18.11 -7.06 -1.59
N VAL A 20 17.27 -8.01 -1.20
CA VAL A 20 17.63 -9.45 -1.11
C VAL A 20 17.97 -9.99 -2.49
N GLN A 21 17.19 -9.65 -3.50
CA GLN A 21 17.40 -10.09 -4.87
C GLN A 21 18.68 -9.49 -5.47
N GLN A 22 18.93 -8.20 -5.30
CA GLN A 22 20.14 -7.54 -5.79
C GLN A 22 21.42 -8.04 -5.10
N ALA A 23 21.32 -8.34 -3.80
CA ALA A 23 22.44 -8.94 -3.06
C ALA A 23 22.73 -10.40 -3.45
N GLY A 24 21.89 -11.01 -4.30
CA GLY A 24 22.03 -12.42 -4.69
C GLY A 24 21.81 -13.41 -3.54
N THR A 25 21.28 -12.94 -2.39
CA THR A 25 21.06 -13.75 -1.19
C THR A 25 19.70 -14.45 -1.17
N GLY A 26 18.84 -14.15 -2.13
CA GLY A 26 17.53 -14.80 -2.27
C GLY A 26 16.85 -14.47 -3.58
N LYS A 27 15.72 -15.12 -3.82
CA LYS A 27 14.86 -14.90 -4.99
C LYS A 27 13.45 -14.58 -4.55
N ILE A 28 12.78 -13.70 -5.27
CA ILE A 28 11.33 -13.50 -5.13
C ILE A 28 10.65 -14.72 -5.73
N TYR A 29 9.99 -15.51 -4.89
CA TYR A 29 9.27 -16.71 -5.31
C TYR A 29 7.82 -16.40 -5.70
N LEU A 30 7.17 -15.52 -4.95
CA LEU A 30 5.82 -15.03 -5.21
C LEU A 30 5.80 -13.51 -5.02
N ASN A 31 5.20 -12.81 -5.97
CA ASN A 31 4.96 -11.38 -5.84
C ASN A 31 3.45 -11.12 -5.64
N VAL A 32 3.09 -10.79 -4.41
CA VAL A 32 1.68 -10.51 -4.04
C VAL A 32 1.15 -9.24 -4.75
N MET A 33 2.03 -8.30 -5.08
CA MET A 33 1.65 -6.99 -5.62
C MET A 33 1.30 -7.03 -7.12
N ASN A 34 1.81 -8.00 -7.87
CA ASN A 34 1.55 -8.09 -9.31
C ASN A 34 0.31 -8.92 -9.68
N GLY A 35 -0.43 -9.40 -8.67
CA GLY A 35 -1.65 -10.19 -8.85
C GLY A 35 -1.42 -11.67 -9.18
N GLU A 36 -0.21 -12.20 -8.97
CA GLU A 36 0.07 -13.64 -9.11
C GLU A 36 -0.82 -14.49 -8.21
N ILE A 37 -1.22 -13.95 -7.06
CA ILE A 37 -2.13 -14.61 -6.11
C ILE A 37 -3.51 -13.95 -6.23
N PRO A 38 -4.50 -14.60 -6.88
CA PRO A 38 -5.81 -14.01 -7.14
C PRO A 38 -6.53 -13.53 -5.88
N GLU A 39 -6.37 -14.25 -4.77
CA GLU A 39 -7.00 -13.95 -3.49
C GLU A 39 -6.53 -12.63 -2.87
N PHE A 40 -5.37 -12.11 -3.30
CA PHE A 40 -4.81 -10.86 -2.80
C PHE A 40 -5.06 -9.65 -3.69
N ARG A 41 -5.63 -9.82 -4.88
CA ARG A 41 -5.82 -8.73 -5.87
C ARG A 41 -6.65 -7.57 -5.34
N ASP A 42 -7.66 -7.86 -4.54
CA ASP A 42 -8.60 -6.87 -4.02
C ASP A 42 -8.35 -6.52 -2.55
N ILE A 43 -7.26 -7.02 -1.95
CA ILE A 43 -6.93 -6.72 -0.56
C ILE A 43 -6.34 -5.31 -0.46
N LEU A 44 -6.86 -4.53 0.47
CA LEU A 44 -6.36 -3.21 0.80
C LEU A 44 -5.19 -3.36 1.79
N PHE A 45 -3.98 -3.05 1.34
CA PHE A 45 -2.79 -3.16 2.18
C PHE A 45 -2.58 -1.95 3.08
N MET A 46 -2.91 -0.76 2.58
CA MET A 46 -2.74 0.49 3.33
C MET A 46 -3.94 1.38 3.13
N THR A 47 -4.48 1.89 4.23
CA THR A 47 -5.62 2.78 4.26
C THR A 47 -5.36 3.94 5.22
N LEU A 48 -5.99 5.08 4.96
CA LEU A 48 -6.08 6.15 5.94
C LEU A 48 -7.22 5.80 6.91
N ALA A 49 -6.93 5.86 8.20
CA ALA A 49 -7.93 5.65 9.24
C ALA A 49 -8.08 6.87 10.13
N THR A 50 -9.28 7.09 10.62
CA THR A 50 -9.60 8.17 11.55
C THR A 50 -10.68 7.72 12.55
N HIS A 51 -10.82 8.45 13.65
CA HIS A 51 -11.88 8.23 14.62
C HIS A 51 -13.20 8.89 14.15
N PRO A 52 -14.37 8.28 14.40
CA PRO A 52 -15.66 8.85 14.02
C PRO A 52 -15.93 10.27 14.54
N ASP A 53 -15.41 10.61 15.73
CA ASP A 53 -15.57 11.95 16.28
C ASP A 53 -14.81 12.99 15.45
N ILE A 54 -13.61 12.65 14.95
CA ILE A 54 -12.84 13.53 14.06
C ILE A 54 -13.57 13.75 12.73
N MET A 55 -14.30 12.73 12.24
CA MET A 55 -15.13 12.89 11.03
C MET A 55 -16.20 13.97 11.21
N LYS A 56 -16.78 14.07 12.42
CA LYS A 56 -17.80 15.05 12.75
C LYS A 56 -17.22 16.43 13.07
N GLU A 57 -16.15 16.46 13.88
CA GLU A 57 -15.58 17.70 14.40
C GLU A 57 -14.68 18.42 13.39
N LYS A 58 -13.98 17.66 12.52
CA LYS A 58 -12.94 18.19 11.63
C LYS A 58 -13.06 17.66 10.19
N PRO A 59 -14.25 17.72 9.56
CA PRO A 59 -14.44 17.16 8.22
C PRO A 59 -13.55 17.84 7.17
N ASP A 60 -13.28 19.13 7.30
CA ASP A 60 -12.43 19.86 6.36
C ASP A 60 -10.96 19.49 6.47
N LEU A 61 -10.49 19.11 7.66
CA LEU A 61 -9.16 18.54 7.83
C LEU A 61 -9.04 17.21 7.08
N LEU A 62 -10.03 16.34 7.19
CA LEU A 62 -10.04 15.04 6.52
C LEU A 62 -10.07 15.21 5.00
N ARG A 63 -10.86 16.17 4.47
CA ARG A 63 -10.84 16.48 3.03
C ARG A 63 -9.48 16.94 2.55
N LYS A 64 -8.81 17.82 3.31
CA LYS A 64 -7.45 18.27 2.97
C LYS A 64 -6.44 17.13 3.01
N VAL A 65 -6.50 16.27 4.02
CA VAL A 65 -5.62 15.09 4.11
C VAL A 65 -5.87 14.15 2.93
N ALA A 66 -7.12 13.79 2.64
CA ALA A 66 -7.48 12.94 1.52
C ALA A 66 -7.01 13.54 0.19
N GLN A 67 -7.20 14.86 -0.01
CA GLN A 67 -6.72 15.57 -1.20
C GLN A 67 -5.21 15.48 -1.36
N VAL A 68 -4.43 15.67 -0.30
CA VAL A 68 -2.96 15.56 -0.35
C VAL A 68 -2.52 14.16 -0.80
N PHE A 69 -3.11 13.11 -0.21
CA PHE A 69 -2.77 11.73 -0.57
C PHE A 69 -3.19 11.38 -2.00
N THR A 70 -4.39 11.79 -2.41
CA THR A 70 -4.88 11.53 -3.78
C THR A 70 -4.04 12.26 -4.82
N GLU A 71 -3.68 13.51 -4.57
CA GLU A 71 -2.84 14.30 -5.46
C GLU A 71 -1.41 13.72 -5.53
N ALA A 72 -0.84 13.29 -4.39
CA ALA A 72 0.46 12.63 -4.35
C ALA A 72 0.44 11.35 -5.21
N GLN A 73 -0.56 10.48 -5.04
CA GLN A 73 -0.72 9.27 -5.84
C GLN A 73 -0.86 9.60 -7.34
N ARG A 74 -1.65 10.64 -7.67
CA ARG A 74 -1.80 11.09 -9.05
C ARG A 74 -0.47 11.50 -9.66
N ILE A 75 0.30 12.33 -8.96
CA ILE A 75 1.63 12.79 -9.41
C ILE A 75 2.56 11.59 -9.61
N LEU A 76 2.65 10.69 -8.63
CA LEU A 76 3.54 9.53 -8.70
C LEU A 76 3.19 8.60 -9.87
N LYS A 77 1.90 8.51 -10.25
CA LYS A 77 1.46 7.71 -11.41
C LYS A 77 1.65 8.41 -12.75
N THR A 78 1.47 9.73 -12.81
CA THR A 78 1.59 10.49 -14.06
C THR A 78 3.02 10.91 -14.36
N ASP A 79 3.87 11.02 -13.34
CA ASP A 79 5.29 11.35 -13.44
C ASP A 79 6.15 10.37 -12.61
N PRO A 80 6.33 9.12 -13.08
CA PRO A 80 7.14 8.14 -12.38
C PRO A 80 8.60 8.58 -12.20
N LYS A 81 9.13 9.39 -13.11
CA LYS A 81 10.49 9.93 -13.00
C LYS A 81 10.64 10.77 -11.74
N ARG A 82 9.72 11.71 -11.52
CA ARG A 82 9.69 12.52 -10.30
C ARG A 82 9.50 11.67 -9.05
N GLY A 83 8.66 10.63 -9.13
CA GLY A 83 8.47 9.68 -8.04
C GLY A 83 9.76 8.98 -7.63
N LYS A 84 10.51 8.49 -8.61
CA LYS A 84 11.83 7.85 -8.38
C LYS A 84 12.86 8.82 -7.82
N GLU A 85 12.89 10.06 -8.30
CA GLU A 85 13.74 11.12 -7.75
C GLU A 85 13.43 11.44 -6.28
N LEU A 86 12.15 11.55 -5.93
CA LEU A 86 11.70 11.77 -4.55
C LEU A 86 12.08 10.59 -3.64
N MET A 87 11.88 9.36 -4.12
CA MET A 87 12.27 8.16 -3.39
C MET A 87 13.79 8.11 -3.15
N GLY A 88 14.60 8.50 -4.13
CA GLY A 88 16.05 8.62 -3.98
C GLY A 88 16.48 9.64 -2.93
N LYS A 89 15.74 10.74 -2.76
CA LYS A 89 15.97 11.72 -1.69
C LYS A 89 15.60 11.19 -0.31
N GLU A 90 14.50 10.42 -0.23
CA GLU A 90 14.03 9.83 1.03
C GLU A 90 14.91 8.67 1.49
N TYR A 91 15.43 7.91 0.54
CA TYR A 91 16.29 6.74 0.80
C TYR A 91 17.71 6.90 0.21
N PRO A 92 18.50 7.88 0.68
CA PRO A 92 19.79 8.23 0.07
C PRO A 92 20.87 7.15 0.21
N LYS A 93 20.64 6.16 1.09
CA LYS A 93 21.56 5.02 1.27
C LYS A 93 21.34 3.89 0.26
N MET A 94 20.24 3.93 -0.48
CA MET A 94 19.97 2.97 -1.55
C MET A 94 20.48 3.49 -2.90
N THR A 95 20.88 2.58 -3.78
CA THR A 95 21.27 2.96 -5.14
C THR A 95 20.07 3.48 -5.92
N ALA A 96 20.31 4.25 -6.96
CA ALA A 96 19.26 4.75 -7.86
C ALA A 96 18.49 3.58 -8.51
N GLU A 97 19.18 2.49 -8.82
CA GLU A 97 18.59 1.28 -9.38
C GLU A 97 17.65 0.60 -8.37
N THR A 98 18.10 0.40 -7.12
CA THR A 98 17.26 -0.16 -6.04
C THR A 98 16.01 0.67 -5.82
N ASN A 99 16.16 2.00 -5.73
CA ASN A 99 15.04 2.93 -5.59
C ASN A 99 14.06 2.82 -6.77
N SER A 100 14.58 2.73 -7.99
CA SER A 100 13.75 2.60 -9.20
C SER A 100 12.96 1.29 -9.20
N LEU A 101 13.60 0.16 -8.93
CA LEU A 101 12.92 -1.15 -8.88
C LEU A 101 11.88 -1.21 -7.77
N ALA A 102 12.20 -0.72 -6.58
CA ALA A 102 11.25 -0.67 -5.46
C ALA A 102 10.04 0.21 -5.80
N PHE A 103 10.26 1.39 -6.41
CA PHE A 103 9.18 2.25 -6.88
C PHE A 103 8.28 1.54 -7.90
N ASP A 104 8.86 0.90 -8.91
CA ASP A 104 8.11 0.21 -9.96
C ASP A 104 7.27 -0.94 -9.37
N THR A 105 7.78 -1.64 -8.36
CA THR A 105 7.07 -2.70 -7.66
C THR A 105 5.88 -2.16 -6.86
N VAL A 106 6.09 -1.16 -5.99
CA VAL A 106 5.00 -0.64 -5.14
C VAL A 106 3.97 0.18 -5.92
N SER A 107 4.35 0.81 -7.02
CA SER A 107 3.42 1.61 -7.80
C SER A 107 2.27 0.81 -8.43
N GLN A 108 2.42 -0.51 -8.52
CA GLN A 108 1.40 -1.42 -9.06
C GLN A 108 0.15 -1.49 -8.18
N ILE A 109 0.30 -1.33 -6.86
CA ILE A 109 -0.83 -1.44 -5.91
C ILE A 109 -1.52 -0.10 -5.62
N TRP A 110 -1.01 1.02 -6.09
CA TRP A 110 -1.63 2.31 -5.82
C TRP A 110 -2.95 2.46 -6.58
N THR A 111 -3.99 2.86 -5.88
CA THR A 111 -5.25 3.26 -6.51
C THR A 111 -5.06 4.53 -7.36
N ARG A 112 -6.00 4.81 -8.26
CA ARG A 112 -5.92 6.03 -9.08
C ARG A 112 -6.40 7.27 -8.34
N ASP A 113 -7.37 7.09 -7.46
CA ASP A 113 -8.20 8.16 -6.87
C ASP A 113 -8.45 7.98 -5.38
N GLY A 114 -7.86 6.92 -4.77
CA GLY A 114 -8.06 6.61 -3.37
C GLY A 114 -9.40 5.95 -3.04
N HIS A 115 -10.28 5.69 -4.03
CA HIS A 115 -11.56 5.05 -3.78
C HIS A 115 -11.41 3.63 -3.26
N MET A 116 -12.18 3.34 -2.23
CA MET A 116 -12.37 2.02 -1.66
C MET A 116 -13.75 1.48 -2.05
N THR A 117 -13.81 0.24 -2.49
CA THR A 117 -15.07 -0.44 -2.82
C THR A 117 -15.49 -1.40 -1.71
N GLU A 118 -16.79 -1.68 -1.62
CA GLU A 118 -17.30 -2.69 -0.68
C GLU A 118 -16.72 -4.08 -0.97
N ALA A 119 -16.48 -4.42 -2.25
CA ALA A 119 -15.85 -5.67 -2.64
C ALA A 119 -14.42 -5.79 -2.05
N GLN A 120 -13.62 -4.72 -2.14
CA GLN A 120 -12.29 -4.67 -1.55
C GLN A 120 -12.32 -4.77 -0.02
N ALA A 121 -13.25 -4.08 0.63
CA ALA A 121 -13.43 -4.16 2.07
C ALA A 121 -13.79 -5.59 2.51
N LYS A 122 -14.71 -6.26 1.80
CA LYS A 122 -15.08 -7.66 2.04
C LYS A 122 -13.91 -8.62 1.83
N ALA A 123 -13.15 -8.47 0.75
CA ALA A 123 -11.98 -9.30 0.47
C ALA A 123 -10.91 -9.16 1.56
N THR A 124 -10.62 -7.92 1.97
CA THR A 124 -9.67 -7.63 3.06
C THR A 124 -10.11 -8.28 4.38
N PHE A 125 -11.38 -8.19 4.71
CA PHE A 125 -11.93 -8.79 5.91
C PHE A 125 -11.92 -10.32 5.87
N ALA A 126 -12.26 -10.91 4.74
CA ALA A 126 -12.20 -12.36 4.55
C ALA A 126 -10.78 -12.90 4.75
N TYR A 127 -9.77 -12.16 4.30
CA TYR A 127 -8.37 -12.49 4.50
C TYR A 127 -7.94 -12.41 5.98
N LEU A 128 -8.31 -11.35 6.67
CA LEU A 128 -7.91 -11.11 8.06
C LEU A 128 -8.54 -12.12 9.04
N LYS A 129 -9.65 -12.77 8.67
CA LYS A 129 -10.36 -13.78 9.48
C LYS A 129 -10.43 -13.36 10.95
N PRO A 130 -11.05 -12.23 11.28
CA PRO A 130 -11.09 -11.75 12.65
C PRO A 130 -11.69 -12.82 13.56
N LYS A 131 -11.05 -13.08 14.70
CA LYS A 131 -11.54 -14.03 15.68
C LYS A 131 -12.78 -13.45 16.37
N GLY A 132 -13.95 -14.07 16.17
CA GLY A 132 -15.19 -13.72 16.87
C GLY A 132 -16.33 -13.36 15.94
N PRO A 133 -17.56 -13.24 16.48
CA PRO A 133 -18.78 -12.96 15.71
C PRO A 133 -18.92 -11.47 15.38
N ALA A 134 -17.86 -10.82 14.89
CA ALA A 134 -18.00 -9.44 14.49
C ALA A 134 -18.92 -9.34 13.28
N LYS A 135 -20.17 -8.92 13.54
CA LYS A 135 -21.05 -8.43 12.47
C LYS A 135 -20.45 -7.11 11.98
N ILE A 136 -19.80 -7.17 10.81
CA ILE A 136 -19.23 -5.98 10.21
C ILE A 136 -20.29 -5.42 9.28
N ASP A 137 -20.67 -4.20 9.56
CA ASP A 137 -21.46 -3.40 8.63
C ASP A 137 -20.50 -2.67 7.68
N PHE A 138 -20.34 -3.18 6.48
CA PHE A 138 -19.47 -2.58 5.48
C PHE A 138 -19.92 -1.19 5.04
N ALA A 139 -21.19 -0.84 5.22
CA ALA A 139 -21.69 0.50 4.94
C ALA A 139 -21.13 1.57 5.90
N THR A 140 -20.69 1.15 7.09
CA THR A 140 -20.16 2.05 8.13
C THR A 140 -18.67 1.86 8.41
N THR A 141 -18.04 0.83 7.81
CA THR A 141 -16.64 0.50 8.07
C THR A 141 -15.67 1.41 7.33
N PHE A 142 -16.08 1.94 6.18
CA PHE A 142 -15.28 2.87 5.39
C PHE A 142 -16.16 3.93 4.74
N THR A 143 -15.54 5.02 4.28
CA THR A 143 -16.24 6.08 3.54
C THR A 143 -15.31 6.69 2.49
N ASN A 144 -15.88 7.11 1.37
CA ASN A 144 -15.21 7.87 0.33
C ASN A 144 -15.63 9.37 0.33
N GLU A 145 -16.41 9.80 1.33
CA GLU A 145 -17.03 11.15 1.35
C GLU A 145 -16.02 12.30 1.44
N PHE A 146 -14.81 12.01 1.92
CA PHE A 146 -13.73 13.00 2.06
C PHE A 146 -12.80 13.06 0.85
N LEU A 147 -12.97 12.16 -0.12
CA LEU A 147 -12.18 12.18 -1.36
C LEU A 147 -12.56 13.39 -2.23
N PRO A 148 -11.61 13.91 -3.02
CA PRO A 148 -11.91 14.93 -4.05
C PRO A 148 -12.99 14.44 -5.01
N LYS A 149 -13.89 15.36 -5.40
CA LYS A 149 -14.92 15.10 -6.41
C LYS A 149 -14.35 15.27 -7.81
#